data_64228732b67699e8520622c0e450a32f
#
_entry.id   64228732b67699e8520622c0e450a32f
#
_cell.length_a   1.000
_cell.length_b   1.000
_cell.length_c   1.000
_cell.angle_alpha   90.00
_cell.angle_beta   90.00
_cell.angle_gamma   90.00
#
_symmetry.space_group_name_H-M   'P 1'
#
loop_
_entity.id
_entity.type
_entity.pdbx_description
1 polymer ?
#
loop_
_entity_poly.entity_id
_entity_poly.type
_entity_poly.pdbx_seq_one_letter_code
_entity_poly.pdbx_strand_id
1 'polypeptide(L)'
;DYRNVALGLAVLFLSRMLALHYFMNDIDDTQIRERSRRRSLCAAGTFLVFFLVFLVSLLFAQGWSVDPATGIIAPEPYKYLHNLLAMPYVGIGLLAGVALVLWSIWLGWRGSRKAIWLSGSGTVLTVLALLLTAGWNDTSYYPSLADMQSSLTIYNSSSSEFTLKAMSIVSLCIPFVVAYIGYAWWALSRKPQDGSKEELKY
;
A
#
# COMPACT_ATOMS: atom_id res chain seq x y z
N ASP A 1 -13.49 15.96 -2.78
CA ASP A 1 -12.63 16.40 -1.67
C ASP A 1 -11.16 16.39 -2.11
N TYR A 2 -10.41 17.44 -1.76
CA TYR A 2 -9.00 17.59 -2.14
C TYR A 2 -8.12 16.44 -1.61
N ARG A 3 -8.49 15.80 -0.49
CA ARG A 3 -7.80 14.63 0.07
C ARG A 3 -7.82 13.44 -0.88
N ASN A 4 -8.96 13.18 -1.50
CA ASN A 4 -9.11 12.07 -2.46
C ASN A 4 -8.29 12.34 -3.73
N VAL A 5 -8.22 13.60 -4.17
CA VAL A 5 -7.37 14.00 -5.30
C VAL A 5 -5.89 13.81 -4.95
N ALA A 6 -5.47 14.26 -3.75
CA ALA A 6 -4.10 14.07 -3.28
C ALA A 6 -3.73 12.59 -3.18
N LEU A 7 -4.60 11.75 -2.64
CA LEU A 7 -4.40 10.30 -2.59
C LEU A 7 -4.29 9.69 -3.99
N GLY A 8 -5.20 10.06 -4.90
CA GLY A 8 -5.19 9.56 -6.28
C GLY A 8 -3.88 9.90 -7.01
N LEU A 9 -3.41 11.14 -6.87
CA LEU A 9 -2.11 11.57 -7.42
C LEU A 9 -0.94 10.86 -6.74
N ALA A 10 -0.98 10.69 -5.42
CA ALA A 10 0.04 9.92 -4.70
C ALA A 10 0.13 8.48 -5.23
N VAL A 11 -1.00 7.77 -5.40
CA VAL A 11 -1.04 6.41 -5.93
C VAL A 11 -0.52 6.35 -7.37
N LEU A 12 -0.89 7.32 -8.22
CA LEU A 12 -0.41 7.40 -9.60
C LEU A 12 1.13 7.51 -9.67
N PHE A 13 1.71 8.42 -8.88
CA PHE A 13 3.16 8.61 -8.90
C PHE A 13 3.91 7.51 -8.14
N LEU A 14 3.30 6.89 -7.13
CA LEU A 14 3.82 5.70 -6.47
C LEU A 14 3.92 4.52 -7.45
N SER A 15 2.86 4.23 -8.19
CA SER A 15 2.85 3.15 -9.18
C SER A 15 3.91 3.37 -10.27
N ARG A 16 4.06 4.62 -10.71
CA ARG A 16 5.12 5.00 -11.66
C ARG A 16 6.52 4.80 -11.07
N MET A 17 6.74 5.15 -9.81
CA MET A 17 8.01 4.93 -9.11
C MET A 17 8.32 3.43 -8.98
N LEU A 18 7.33 2.62 -8.60
CA LEU A 18 7.46 1.16 -8.51
C LEU A 18 7.82 0.53 -9.85
N ALA A 19 7.15 0.94 -10.93
CA ALA A 19 7.45 0.46 -12.28
C ALA A 19 8.90 0.81 -12.70
N LEU A 20 9.37 2.01 -12.40
CA LEU A 20 10.73 2.43 -12.72
C LEU A 20 11.78 1.67 -11.88
N HIS A 21 11.49 1.37 -10.61
CA HIS A 21 12.33 0.50 -9.78
C HIS A 21 12.34 -0.94 -10.31
N TYR A 22 11.20 -1.43 -10.82
CA TYR A 22 11.12 -2.74 -11.46
C TYR A 22 12.00 -2.80 -12.73
N PHE A 23 11.92 -1.80 -13.61
CA PHE A 23 12.77 -1.74 -14.79
C PHE A 23 14.27 -1.71 -14.44
N MET A 24 14.66 -1.02 -13.37
CA MET A 24 16.06 -1.04 -12.91
C MET A 24 16.51 -2.41 -12.39
N ASN A 25 15.57 -3.22 -11.88
CA ASN A 25 15.86 -4.57 -11.38
C ASN A 25 15.97 -5.60 -12.52
N ASP A 26 15.06 -5.54 -13.47
CA ASP A 26 14.84 -6.62 -14.45
C ASP A 26 15.57 -6.39 -15.79
N ILE A 27 15.73 -5.13 -16.21
CA ILE A 27 16.30 -4.81 -17.54
C ILE A 27 17.81 -4.58 -17.41
N ASP A 28 18.60 -5.28 -18.23
CA ASP A 28 20.06 -5.18 -18.24
C ASP A 28 20.60 -4.04 -19.15
N ASP A 29 19.71 -3.33 -19.90
CA ASP A 29 20.10 -2.20 -20.71
C ASP A 29 20.49 -0.98 -19.86
N THR A 30 21.73 -0.49 -20.06
CA THR A 30 22.29 0.63 -19.30
C THR A 30 21.57 1.95 -19.55
N GLN A 31 21.09 2.20 -20.78
CA GLN A 31 20.38 3.42 -21.11
C GLN A 31 19.00 3.47 -20.48
N ILE A 32 18.28 2.34 -20.49
CA ILE A 32 16.96 2.21 -19.86
C ILE A 32 17.10 2.39 -18.34
N ARG A 33 18.09 1.76 -17.74
CA ARG A 33 18.36 1.87 -16.29
C ARG A 33 18.66 3.31 -15.86
N GLU A 34 19.52 4.02 -16.59
CA GLU A 34 19.85 5.41 -16.24
C GLU A 34 18.66 6.35 -16.43
N ARG A 35 17.87 6.16 -17.50
CA ARG A 35 16.61 6.91 -17.70
C ARG A 35 15.60 6.63 -16.58
N SER A 36 15.46 5.35 -16.19
CA SER A 36 14.57 4.93 -15.10
C SER A 36 14.99 5.53 -13.78
N ARG A 37 16.30 5.53 -13.47
CA ARG A 37 16.87 6.13 -12.28
C ARG A 37 16.51 7.62 -12.14
N ARG A 38 16.72 8.41 -13.20
CA ARG A 38 16.40 9.85 -13.19
C ARG A 38 14.90 10.11 -13.05
N ARG A 39 14.10 9.36 -13.80
CA ARG A 39 12.63 9.52 -13.76
C ARG A 39 12.01 9.03 -12.46
N SER A 40 12.60 8.02 -11.79
CA SER A 40 12.11 7.54 -10.50
C SER A 40 12.24 8.59 -9.42
N LEU A 41 13.28 9.43 -9.43
CA LEU A 41 13.43 10.53 -8.47
C LEU A 41 12.34 11.59 -8.64
N CYS A 42 12.01 11.97 -9.87
CA CYS A 42 10.91 12.89 -10.13
C CYS A 42 9.57 12.31 -9.67
N ALA A 43 9.32 11.03 -9.99
CA ALA A 43 8.10 10.34 -9.57
C ALA A 43 8.03 10.25 -8.04
N ALA A 44 9.15 9.91 -7.38
CA ALA A 44 9.24 9.82 -5.93
C ALA A 44 9.00 11.18 -5.25
N GLY A 45 9.60 12.25 -5.74
CA GLY A 45 9.39 13.61 -5.21
C GLY A 45 7.93 14.05 -5.30
N THR A 46 7.31 13.84 -6.46
CA THR A 46 5.88 14.15 -6.66
C THR A 46 4.99 13.28 -5.78
N PHE A 47 5.29 11.98 -5.69
CA PHE A 47 4.59 11.06 -4.78
C PHE A 47 4.65 11.56 -3.33
N LEU A 48 5.85 11.89 -2.82
CA LEU A 48 6.04 12.33 -1.44
C LEU A 48 5.24 13.60 -1.11
N VAL A 49 5.20 14.58 -2.04
CA VAL A 49 4.42 15.80 -1.84
C VAL A 49 2.93 15.47 -1.66
N PHE A 50 2.34 14.72 -2.58
CA PHE A 50 0.91 14.39 -2.51
C PHE A 50 0.60 13.43 -1.36
N PHE A 51 1.49 12.50 -1.05
CA PHE A 51 1.35 11.61 0.08
C PHE A 51 1.37 12.36 1.42
N LEU A 52 2.29 13.32 1.60
CA LEU A 52 2.34 14.16 2.79
C LEU A 52 1.09 15.04 2.93
N VAL A 53 0.64 15.66 1.84
CA VAL A 53 -0.62 16.42 1.85
C VAL A 53 -1.80 15.54 2.27
N PHE A 54 -1.89 14.33 1.72
CA PHE A 54 -2.93 13.36 2.10
C PHE A 54 -2.79 12.96 3.57
N LEU A 55 -1.60 12.52 4.00
CA LEU A 55 -1.37 12.01 5.36
C LEU A 55 -1.65 13.07 6.42
N VAL A 56 -1.11 14.28 6.25
CA VAL A 56 -1.34 15.38 7.20
C VAL A 56 -2.83 15.73 7.24
N SER A 57 -3.47 15.88 6.08
CA SER A 57 -4.90 16.20 6.04
C SER A 57 -5.80 15.09 6.60
N LEU A 58 -5.37 13.82 6.49
CA LEU A 58 -6.06 12.69 7.12
C LEU A 58 -5.95 12.74 8.64
N LEU A 59 -4.74 12.93 9.19
CA LEU A 59 -4.52 12.95 10.64
C LEU A 59 -5.28 14.08 11.35
N PHE A 60 -5.47 15.23 10.67
CA PHE A 60 -6.25 16.35 11.19
C PHE A 60 -7.73 16.30 10.80
N ALA A 61 -8.17 15.25 10.10
CA ALA A 61 -9.55 15.12 9.69
C ALA A 61 -10.47 14.73 10.86
N GLN A 62 -11.69 15.21 10.76
CA GLN A 62 -12.82 14.68 11.53
C GLN A 62 -13.19 13.31 10.99
N GLY A 63 -13.33 12.33 11.87
CA GLY A 63 -13.82 10.99 11.56
C GLY A 63 -15.16 10.71 12.26
N TRP A 64 -15.72 9.56 11.95
CA TRP A 64 -16.96 9.08 12.56
C TRP A 64 -16.63 7.95 13.53
N SER A 65 -16.83 8.21 14.85
CA SER A 65 -16.66 7.23 15.90
C SER A 65 -17.95 6.49 16.15
N VAL A 66 -17.87 5.20 16.39
CA VAL A 66 -19.01 4.35 16.74
C VAL A 66 -18.93 4.02 18.21
N ASP A 67 -20.02 4.23 18.96
CA ASP A 67 -20.11 3.72 20.32
C ASP A 67 -20.44 2.21 20.26
N PRO A 68 -19.56 1.33 20.71
CA PRO A 68 -19.76 -0.13 20.64
C PRO A 68 -20.94 -0.62 21.47
N ALA A 69 -21.39 0.15 22.50
CA ALA A 69 -22.50 -0.24 23.36
C ALA A 69 -23.86 0.10 22.74
N THR A 70 -23.96 1.24 22.08
CA THR A 70 -25.25 1.77 21.54
C THR A 70 -25.34 1.67 20.03
N GLY A 71 -24.21 1.49 19.32
CA GLY A 71 -24.12 1.54 17.87
C GLY A 71 -24.29 2.95 17.28
N ILE A 72 -24.39 3.99 18.13
CA ILE A 72 -24.58 5.37 17.71
C ILE A 72 -23.27 5.89 17.11
N ILE A 73 -23.39 6.53 15.94
CA ILE A 73 -22.25 7.11 15.23
C ILE A 73 -22.25 8.62 15.50
N ALA A 74 -21.11 9.13 15.99
CA ALA A 74 -20.89 10.53 16.28
C ALA A 74 -19.62 11.06 15.63
N PRO A 75 -19.57 12.36 15.28
CA PRO A 75 -18.36 12.96 14.73
C PRO A 75 -17.31 13.15 15.85
N GLU A 76 -16.10 12.73 15.59
CA GLU A 76 -14.95 12.88 16.50
C GLU A 76 -13.84 13.66 15.80
N PRO A 77 -13.39 14.83 16.32
CA PRO A 77 -12.26 15.54 15.76
C PRO A 77 -10.97 14.74 15.94
N TYR A 78 -10.08 14.81 14.96
CA TYR A 78 -8.78 14.11 14.98
C TYR A 78 -8.87 12.59 15.16
N LYS A 79 -9.98 11.95 14.75
CA LYS A 79 -10.24 10.53 14.99
C LYS A 79 -9.09 9.64 14.51
N TYR A 80 -8.56 9.92 13.33
CA TYR A 80 -7.48 9.10 12.75
C TYR A 80 -6.16 9.26 13.51
N LEU A 81 -5.89 10.44 14.07
CA LEU A 81 -4.75 10.65 14.94
C LEU A 81 -4.92 9.91 16.26
N HIS A 82 -6.12 9.98 16.87
CA HIS A 82 -6.45 9.22 18.08
C HIS A 82 -6.32 7.71 17.85
N ASN A 83 -6.77 7.19 16.69
CA ASN A 83 -6.62 5.79 16.34
C ASN A 83 -5.13 5.38 16.26
N LEU A 84 -4.29 6.23 15.66
CA LEU A 84 -2.87 5.96 15.56
C LEU A 84 -2.19 5.91 16.94
N LEU A 85 -2.59 6.79 17.86
CA LEU A 85 -2.09 6.82 19.24
C LEU A 85 -2.63 5.65 20.08
N ALA A 86 -3.90 5.28 19.90
CA ALA A 86 -4.54 4.15 20.59
C ALA A 86 -3.99 2.79 20.12
N MET A 87 -3.48 2.72 18.89
CA MET A 87 -2.93 1.49 18.28
C MET A 87 -1.43 1.67 17.95
N PRO A 88 -0.52 1.66 18.93
CA PRO A 88 0.90 1.95 18.70
C PRO A 88 1.56 1.00 17.70
N TYR A 89 1.10 -0.27 17.62
CA TYR A 89 1.59 -1.23 16.62
C TYR A 89 1.28 -0.81 15.18
N VAL A 90 0.13 -0.16 14.94
CA VAL A 90 -0.23 0.40 13.61
C VAL A 90 0.65 1.61 13.32
N GLY A 91 0.89 2.47 14.32
CA GLY A 91 1.80 3.61 14.22
C GLY A 91 3.23 3.19 13.86
N ILE A 92 3.75 2.18 14.55
CA ILE A 92 5.07 1.61 14.25
C ILE A 92 5.09 1.03 12.83
N GLY A 93 4.03 0.31 12.42
CA GLY A 93 3.88 -0.23 11.07
C GLY A 93 3.89 0.87 10.00
N LEU A 94 3.17 1.97 10.24
CA LEU A 94 3.16 3.12 9.34
C LEU A 94 4.55 3.75 9.20
N LEU A 95 5.21 4.01 10.32
CA LEU A 95 6.57 4.58 10.32
C LEU A 95 7.58 3.66 9.65
N ALA A 96 7.52 2.36 9.93
CA ALA A 96 8.39 1.37 9.29
C ALA A 96 8.14 1.29 7.78
N GLY A 97 6.86 1.27 7.34
CA GLY A 97 6.50 1.27 5.93
C GLY A 97 7.02 2.51 5.20
N VAL A 98 6.79 3.69 5.77
CA VAL A 98 7.32 4.95 5.22
C VAL A 98 8.84 4.96 5.17
N ALA A 99 9.52 4.50 6.24
CA ALA A 99 10.98 4.40 6.27
C ALA A 99 11.53 3.47 5.17
N LEU A 100 10.87 2.33 4.92
CA LEU A 100 11.23 1.42 3.84
C LEU A 100 11.05 2.07 2.45
N VAL A 101 9.98 2.82 2.24
CA VAL A 101 9.76 3.57 1.00
C VAL A 101 10.84 4.63 0.80
N LEU A 102 11.15 5.43 1.83
CA LEU A 102 12.22 6.43 1.76
C LEU A 102 13.59 5.80 1.49
N TRP A 103 13.87 4.68 2.15
CA TRP A 103 15.10 3.92 1.89
C TRP A 103 15.16 3.37 0.46
N SER A 104 14.02 2.91 -0.07
CA SER A 104 13.93 2.47 -1.46
C SER A 104 14.24 3.59 -2.46
N ILE A 105 13.76 4.82 -2.19
CA ILE A 105 14.06 6.00 -3.01
C ILE A 105 15.56 6.28 -3.02
N TRP A 106 16.20 6.21 -1.85
CA TRP A 106 17.64 6.39 -1.73
C TRP A 106 18.43 5.30 -2.49
N LEU A 107 18.00 4.03 -2.39
CA LEU A 107 18.60 2.94 -3.17
C LEU A 107 18.36 3.12 -4.68
N GLY A 108 17.18 3.56 -5.07
CA GLY A 108 16.85 3.90 -6.45
C GLY A 108 17.75 5.02 -6.98
N TRP A 109 18.01 6.04 -6.18
CA TRP A 109 18.98 7.08 -6.52
C TRP A 109 20.40 6.52 -6.73
N ARG A 110 20.82 5.57 -5.92
CA ARG A 110 22.10 4.86 -6.11
C ARG A 110 22.11 3.87 -7.27
N GLY A 111 20.99 3.68 -7.97
CA GLY A 111 20.87 2.75 -9.08
C GLY A 111 20.87 1.27 -8.66
N SER A 112 20.53 0.98 -7.40
CA SER A 112 20.49 -0.38 -6.87
C SER A 112 19.31 -1.16 -7.43
N ARG A 113 19.55 -2.42 -7.82
CA ARG A 113 18.50 -3.36 -8.26
C ARG A 113 17.51 -3.74 -7.14
N LYS A 114 17.94 -3.60 -5.87
CA LYS A 114 17.12 -3.99 -4.71
C LYS A 114 16.02 -2.97 -4.35
N ALA A 115 15.98 -1.80 -4.99
CA ALA A 115 15.05 -0.74 -4.67
C ALA A 115 13.58 -1.19 -4.75
N ILE A 116 13.23 -2.04 -5.73
CA ILE A 116 11.85 -2.53 -5.91
C ILE A 116 11.34 -3.35 -4.72
N TRP A 117 12.18 -4.19 -4.13
CA TRP A 117 11.78 -5.04 -3.00
C TRP A 117 11.44 -4.23 -1.75
N LEU A 118 12.22 -3.17 -1.48
CA LEU A 118 11.95 -2.26 -0.36
C LEU A 118 10.77 -1.34 -0.64
N SER A 119 10.61 -0.84 -1.87
CA SER A 119 9.46 0.00 -2.22
C SER A 119 8.16 -0.80 -2.21
N GLY A 120 8.17 -2.03 -2.70
CA GLY A 120 7.00 -2.92 -2.69
C GLY A 120 6.57 -3.27 -1.26
N SER A 121 7.48 -3.80 -0.45
CA SER A 121 7.17 -4.15 0.95
C SER A 121 6.79 -2.94 1.79
N GLY A 122 7.49 -1.81 1.63
CA GLY A 122 7.17 -0.56 2.31
C GLY A 122 5.79 -0.01 1.93
N THR A 123 5.42 -0.10 0.64
CA THR A 123 4.09 0.29 0.16
C THR A 123 2.99 -0.57 0.79
N VAL A 124 3.15 -1.90 0.78
CA VAL A 124 2.15 -2.81 1.37
C VAL A 124 1.97 -2.52 2.85
N LEU A 125 3.07 -2.34 3.59
CA LEU A 125 3.01 -2.05 5.03
C LEU A 125 2.35 -0.69 5.32
N THR A 126 2.68 0.34 4.54
CA THR A 126 2.10 1.68 4.66
C THR A 126 0.59 1.65 4.39
N VAL A 127 0.17 1.01 3.29
CA VAL A 127 -1.25 0.92 2.92
C VAL A 127 -2.03 0.13 3.96
N LEU A 128 -1.49 -1.00 4.44
CA LEU A 128 -2.12 -1.78 5.51
C LEU A 128 -2.31 -0.93 6.78
N ALA A 129 -1.28 -0.21 7.21
CA ALA A 129 -1.37 0.65 8.39
C ALA A 129 -2.40 1.78 8.21
N LEU A 130 -2.49 2.39 7.02
CA LEU A 130 -3.49 3.41 6.71
C LEU A 130 -4.91 2.84 6.73
N LEU A 131 -5.13 1.66 6.16
CA LEU A 131 -6.44 0.99 6.17
C LEU A 131 -6.86 0.63 7.61
N LEU A 132 -5.95 0.12 8.43
CA LEU A 132 -6.22 -0.13 9.85
C LEU A 132 -6.53 1.16 10.61
N THR A 133 -5.81 2.25 10.35
CA THR A 133 -6.09 3.55 10.97
C THR A 133 -7.47 4.08 10.56
N ALA A 134 -7.88 3.85 9.32
CA ALA A 134 -9.14 4.37 8.79
C ALA A 134 -10.38 3.55 9.20
N GLY A 135 -10.24 2.24 9.44
CA GLY A 135 -11.39 1.34 9.64
C GLY A 135 -11.45 0.61 10.96
N TRP A 136 -10.35 0.55 11.72
CA TRP A 136 -10.30 -0.12 13.02
C TRP A 136 -10.63 0.85 14.18
N ASN A 137 -10.70 0.32 15.40
CA ASN A 137 -10.92 1.10 16.64
C ASN A 137 -12.20 1.93 16.60
N ASP A 138 -13.33 1.24 16.41
CA ASP A 138 -14.68 1.84 16.44
C ASP A 138 -14.83 3.04 15.47
N THR A 139 -14.24 2.91 14.31
CA THR A 139 -14.25 3.95 13.28
C THR A 139 -15.09 3.51 12.07
N SER A 140 -15.96 4.41 11.58
CA SER A 140 -16.62 4.20 10.31
C SER A 140 -15.64 4.40 9.16
N TYR A 141 -15.38 3.33 8.40
CA TYR A 141 -14.46 3.39 7.26
C TYR A 141 -15.11 3.95 6.00
N TYR A 142 -16.44 3.98 5.93
CA TYR A 142 -17.19 4.57 4.81
C TYR A 142 -18.29 5.49 5.35
N PRO A 143 -17.97 6.78 5.58
CA PRO A 143 -18.93 7.77 6.10
C PRO A 143 -20.05 8.03 5.09
N SER A 144 -21.28 8.02 5.55
CA SER A 144 -22.43 8.44 4.74
C SER A 144 -22.59 9.96 4.75
N LEU A 145 -22.89 10.53 3.58
CA LEU A 145 -23.18 11.96 3.44
C LEU A 145 -24.66 12.28 3.60
N ALA A 146 -25.52 11.28 3.45
CA ALA A 146 -26.98 11.45 3.53
C ALA A 146 -27.48 11.36 4.98
N ASP A 147 -27.03 10.36 5.71
CA ASP A 147 -27.36 10.14 7.11
C ASP A 147 -26.15 9.53 7.83
N MET A 148 -25.74 10.15 8.92
CA MET A 148 -24.56 9.73 9.68
C MET A 148 -24.70 8.30 10.21
N GLN A 149 -25.91 7.91 10.66
CA GLN A 149 -26.16 6.58 11.21
C GLN A 149 -26.13 5.47 10.15
N SER A 150 -26.24 5.82 8.87
CA SER A 150 -26.09 4.90 7.73
C SER A 150 -24.62 4.68 7.31
N SER A 151 -23.67 5.23 8.04
CA SER A 151 -22.23 5.04 7.76
C SER A 151 -21.82 3.59 7.99
N LEU A 152 -20.95 3.04 7.11
CA LEU A 152 -20.51 1.65 7.21
C LEU A 152 -19.36 1.51 8.20
N THR A 153 -19.52 0.56 9.10
CA THR A 153 -18.54 0.15 10.10
C THR A 153 -18.22 -1.32 9.93
N ILE A 154 -17.15 -1.83 10.51
CA ILE A 154 -16.83 -3.25 10.49
C ILE A 154 -18.00 -4.08 11.07
N TYR A 155 -18.70 -3.55 12.07
CA TYR A 155 -19.80 -4.26 12.74
C TYR A 155 -21.06 -4.37 11.88
N ASN A 156 -21.50 -3.28 11.24
CA ASN A 156 -22.76 -3.26 10.49
C ASN A 156 -22.63 -3.72 9.04
N SER A 157 -21.40 -3.78 8.51
CA SER A 157 -21.13 -4.24 7.15
C SER A 157 -20.54 -5.66 7.09
N SER A 158 -20.25 -6.28 8.22
CA SER A 158 -19.80 -7.67 8.29
C SER A 158 -20.87 -8.64 7.85
N SER A 159 -20.45 -9.70 7.18
CA SER A 159 -21.30 -10.82 6.79
C SER A 159 -21.76 -11.61 8.01
N SER A 160 -22.67 -12.58 7.81
CA SER A 160 -23.13 -13.46 8.88
C SER A 160 -21.94 -14.24 9.49
N GLU A 161 -22.10 -14.65 10.75
CA GLU A 161 -21.08 -15.43 11.48
C GLU A 161 -20.67 -16.73 10.72
N PHE A 162 -21.65 -17.38 10.08
CA PHE A 162 -21.37 -18.55 9.23
C PHE A 162 -20.44 -18.22 8.07
N THR A 163 -20.74 -17.13 7.35
CA THR A 163 -19.94 -16.69 6.21
C THR A 163 -18.51 -16.30 6.64
N LEU A 164 -18.38 -15.60 7.77
CA LEU A 164 -17.07 -15.23 8.31
C LEU A 164 -16.24 -16.45 8.71
N LYS A 165 -16.85 -17.46 9.33
CA LYS A 165 -16.19 -18.73 9.66
C LYS A 165 -15.75 -19.48 8.39
N ALA A 166 -16.63 -19.59 7.39
CA ALA A 166 -16.31 -20.22 6.12
C ALA A 166 -15.14 -19.51 5.41
N MET A 167 -15.19 -18.18 5.33
CA MET A 167 -14.11 -17.37 4.74
C MET A 167 -12.79 -17.50 5.50
N SER A 168 -12.83 -17.59 6.84
CA SER A 168 -11.64 -17.82 7.65
C SER A 168 -10.98 -19.15 7.34
N ILE A 169 -11.77 -20.23 7.17
CA ILE A 169 -11.25 -21.54 6.77
C ILE A 169 -10.64 -21.49 5.37
N VAL A 170 -11.33 -20.86 4.40
CA VAL A 170 -10.84 -20.71 3.03
C VAL A 170 -9.55 -19.89 3.00
N SER A 171 -9.43 -18.88 3.88
CA SER A 171 -8.20 -18.05 3.95
C SER A 171 -6.94 -18.84 4.31
N LEU A 172 -7.07 -20.00 4.97
CA LEU A 172 -5.95 -20.92 5.23
C LEU A 172 -5.36 -21.53 3.94
N CYS A 173 -6.10 -21.50 2.84
CA CYS A 173 -5.60 -21.92 1.53
C CYS A 173 -4.75 -20.83 0.84
N ILE A 174 -4.85 -19.56 1.25
CA ILE A 174 -4.13 -18.44 0.64
C ILE A 174 -2.60 -18.63 0.65
N PRO A 175 -1.95 -19.08 1.75
CA PRO A 175 -0.51 -19.34 1.78
C PRO A 175 -0.06 -20.35 0.71
N PHE A 176 -0.87 -21.38 0.44
CA PHE A 176 -0.55 -22.37 -0.60
C PHE A 176 -0.60 -21.76 -2.00
N VAL A 177 -1.61 -20.91 -2.26
CA VAL A 177 -1.73 -20.19 -3.54
C VAL A 177 -0.57 -19.21 -3.72
N VAL A 178 -0.20 -18.49 -2.68
CA VAL A 178 0.95 -17.57 -2.70
C VAL A 178 2.25 -18.33 -2.94
N ALA A 179 2.45 -19.48 -2.28
CA ALA A 179 3.61 -20.32 -2.49
C ALA A 179 3.68 -20.85 -3.94
N TYR A 180 2.54 -21.29 -4.50
CA TYR A 180 2.45 -21.72 -5.90
C TYR A 180 2.78 -20.59 -6.87
N ILE A 181 2.21 -19.41 -6.69
CA ILE A 181 2.49 -18.23 -7.53
C ILE A 181 3.98 -17.87 -7.41
N GLY A 182 4.54 -17.85 -6.20
CA GLY A 182 5.95 -17.57 -5.96
C GLY A 182 6.87 -18.58 -6.66
N TYR A 183 6.51 -19.87 -6.59
CA TYR A 183 7.25 -20.93 -7.28
C TYR A 183 7.18 -20.76 -8.81
N ALA A 184 5.98 -20.54 -9.34
CA ALA A 184 5.80 -20.33 -10.78
C ALA A 184 6.60 -19.12 -11.28
N TRP A 185 6.55 -18.02 -10.54
CA TRP A 185 7.32 -16.82 -10.89
C TRP A 185 8.83 -17.06 -10.81
N TRP A 186 9.30 -17.74 -9.77
CA TRP A 186 10.71 -18.12 -9.65
C TRP A 186 11.16 -19.03 -10.79
N ALA A 187 10.34 -20.01 -11.18
CA ALA A 187 10.66 -20.93 -12.28
C ALA A 187 10.74 -20.19 -13.63
N LEU A 188 9.80 -19.25 -13.88
CA LEU A 188 9.78 -18.44 -15.10
C LEU A 188 10.90 -17.37 -15.15
N SER A 189 11.31 -16.85 -13.98
CA SER A 189 12.39 -15.86 -13.87
C SER A 189 13.79 -16.48 -13.99
N ARG A 190 13.91 -17.79 -13.93
CA ARG A 190 15.17 -18.46 -14.23
C ARG A 190 15.46 -18.31 -15.72
N LYS A 191 16.45 -17.45 -16.06
CA LYS A 191 16.99 -17.40 -17.40
C LYS A 191 17.45 -18.82 -17.78
N PRO A 192 17.14 -19.33 -18.98
CA PRO A 192 17.72 -20.57 -19.44
C PRO A 192 19.23 -20.44 -19.36
N GLN A 193 19.88 -21.32 -18.62
CA GLN A 193 21.33 -21.36 -18.48
C GLN A 193 21.93 -22.14 -19.64
N ASP A 194 21.36 -21.98 -20.83
CA ASP A 194 21.84 -22.68 -22.00
C ASP A 194 22.29 -21.71 -23.07
N GLY A 195 23.57 -21.81 -23.38
CA GLY A 195 24.27 -21.10 -24.42
C GLY A 195 23.89 -21.59 -25.82
N SER A 196 22.68 -21.36 -26.25
CA SER A 196 22.36 -21.35 -27.68
C SER A 196 22.24 -19.92 -28.16
N LYS A 197 23.38 -19.20 -28.24
CA LYS A 197 23.58 -18.22 -29.28
C LYS A 197 23.66 -18.96 -30.64
N GLU A 198 22.57 -19.58 -31.03
CA GLU A 198 22.39 -19.85 -32.44
C GLU A 198 22.04 -18.52 -33.10
N GLU A 199 23.03 -18.03 -33.80
CA GLU A 199 22.94 -16.96 -34.79
C GLU A 199 21.74 -17.19 -35.69
N LEU A 200 20.64 -16.46 -35.48
CA LEU A 200 19.68 -16.23 -36.53
C LEU A 200 20.34 -15.27 -37.53
N LYS A 201 21.11 -15.84 -38.43
CA LYS A 201 21.47 -15.23 -39.71
C LYS A 201 20.22 -15.24 -40.59
N TYR A 202 19.63 -14.07 -40.75
CA TYR A 202 18.83 -13.73 -41.91
C TYR A 202 19.43 -12.49 -42.57
#